data_11c5aa95c4afb4cd35ea785f89a67cc3
#
_entry.id   11c5aa95c4afb4cd35ea785f89a67cc3
#
_cell.length_a   1.000
_cell.length_b   1.000
_cell.length_c   1.000
_cell.angle_alpha   90.00
_cell.angle_beta   90.00
_cell.angle_gamma   90.00
#
_symmetry.space_group_name_H-M   'P 1'
#
loop_
_entity.id
_entity.type
_entity.pdbx_description
1 polymer ?
#
loop_
_entity_poly.entity_id
_entity_poly.type
_entity_poly.pdbx_seq_one_letter_code
_entity_poly.pdbx_strand_id
1 'polypeptide(L)'
;MLRKRFLLLFIAAAVGIGLLWIEDYTTAQTQENIESASLLPDYYGEGLRNRSYTEEGKLEREVMASHSIHYPAQKLTELDEPKVHSIDNDGETWVLTSILGFHYEERKTLVLQQDVLVTPLVELNSGTPLQNSIRTTELTFYTEEQLAKTDKPVEVLSINGQINAVGMIIRLDQQKIEFLSQVKARYAP
;
A
#
# COMPACT_ATOMS: atom_id res chain seq x y z
N MET A 1 -11.85 61.37 41.20
CA MET A 1 -10.73 60.48 40.77
C MET A 1 -11.17 59.04 40.53
N LEU A 2 -12.15 58.51 41.21
CA LEU A 2 -12.64 57.15 41.04
C LEU A 2 -13.16 56.83 39.59
N ARG A 3 -13.93 57.73 38.99
CA ARG A 3 -14.54 57.52 37.67
C ARG A 3 -13.51 57.26 36.56
N LYS A 4 -12.34 57.90 36.60
CA LYS A 4 -11.27 57.65 35.59
C LYS A 4 -10.60 56.27 35.75
N ARG A 5 -10.49 55.73 36.94
CA ARG A 5 -9.92 54.40 37.22
C ARG A 5 -10.87 53.31 36.80
N PHE A 6 -12.17 53.48 37.00
CA PHE A 6 -13.17 52.52 36.49
C PHE A 6 -13.23 52.48 34.97
N LEU A 7 -13.08 53.63 34.31
CA LEU A 7 -13.03 53.69 32.85
C LEU A 7 -11.83 52.94 32.29
N LEU A 8 -10.64 53.07 32.89
CA LEU A 8 -9.43 52.35 32.49
C LEU A 8 -9.56 50.85 32.69
N LEU A 9 -10.18 50.40 33.78
CA LEU A 9 -10.44 48.97 34.01
C LEU A 9 -11.42 48.37 32.97
N PHE A 10 -12.44 49.17 32.59
CA PHE A 10 -13.41 48.75 31.59
C PHE A 10 -12.77 48.63 30.19
N ILE A 11 -11.89 49.54 29.81
CA ILE A 11 -11.14 49.50 28.56
C ILE A 11 -10.18 48.31 28.57
N ALA A 12 -9.46 48.07 29.66
CA ALA A 12 -8.56 46.91 29.77
C ALA A 12 -9.30 45.56 29.66
N ALA A 13 -10.48 45.48 30.30
CA ALA A 13 -11.33 44.28 30.19
C ALA A 13 -11.87 44.07 28.76
N ALA A 14 -12.31 45.16 28.10
CA ALA A 14 -12.79 45.08 26.72
C ALA A 14 -11.68 44.66 25.72
N VAL A 15 -10.45 45.17 25.92
CA VAL A 15 -9.29 44.77 25.12
C VAL A 15 -8.93 43.33 25.38
N GLY A 16 -8.96 42.87 26.64
CA GLY A 16 -8.70 41.46 26.99
C GLY A 16 -9.71 40.49 26.36
N ILE A 17 -11.00 40.80 26.38
CA ILE A 17 -12.05 40.03 25.74
C ILE A 17 -11.87 40.05 24.22
N GLY A 18 -11.51 41.18 23.62
CA GLY A 18 -11.24 41.27 22.18
C GLY A 18 -10.05 40.42 21.74
N LEU A 19 -8.98 40.34 22.52
CA LEU A 19 -7.82 39.47 22.23
C LEU A 19 -8.18 37.99 22.31
N LEU A 20 -8.99 37.58 23.29
CA LEU A 20 -9.47 36.18 23.38
C LEU A 20 -10.34 35.81 22.18
N TRP A 21 -11.15 36.71 21.66
CA TRP A 21 -11.95 36.50 20.46
C TRP A 21 -11.10 36.36 19.20
N ILE A 22 -10.03 37.12 19.07
CA ILE A 22 -9.09 37.02 17.94
C ILE A 22 -8.34 35.67 17.98
N GLU A 23 -7.94 35.24 19.19
CA GLU A 23 -7.25 33.95 19.34
C GLU A 23 -8.14 32.76 18.91
N ASP A 24 -9.41 32.78 19.34
CA ASP A 24 -10.38 31.74 18.99
C ASP A 24 -10.65 31.70 17.46
N TYR A 25 -10.75 32.88 16.84
CA TYR A 25 -11.00 33.03 15.41
C TYR A 25 -9.81 32.59 14.55
N THR A 26 -8.58 32.88 14.97
CA THR A 26 -7.36 32.47 14.25
C THR A 26 -7.09 30.96 14.39
N THR A 27 -7.37 30.38 15.55
CA THR A 27 -7.19 28.94 15.79
C THR A 27 -8.16 28.12 14.97
N ALA A 28 -9.43 28.51 14.87
CA ALA A 28 -10.44 27.82 14.06
C ALA A 28 -10.07 27.80 12.55
N GLN A 29 -9.62 28.93 11.99
CA GLN A 29 -9.20 28.99 10.58
C GLN A 29 -7.92 28.18 10.30
N THR A 30 -7.01 28.11 11.27
CA THR A 30 -5.76 27.33 11.10
C THR A 30 -6.06 25.84 11.10
N GLN A 31 -7.01 25.37 11.91
CA GLN A 31 -7.37 23.97 12.00
C GLN A 31 -8.09 23.48 10.73
N GLU A 32 -8.99 24.28 10.16
CA GLU A 32 -9.70 23.96 8.91
C GLU A 32 -8.74 23.89 7.70
N ASN A 33 -7.71 24.74 7.65
CA ASN A 33 -6.67 24.69 6.62
C ASN A 33 -5.73 23.48 6.76
N ILE A 34 -5.44 23.05 7.99
CA ILE A 34 -4.58 21.87 8.23
C ILE A 34 -5.31 20.58 7.83
N GLU A 35 -6.60 20.45 8.16
CA GLU A 35 -7.39 19.28 7.74
C GLU A 35 -7.53 19.19 6.22
N SER A 36 -7.78 20.30 5.54
CA SER A 36 -7.89 20.35 4.07
C SER A 36 -6.54 20.09 3.38
N ALA A 37 -5.45 20.61 3.92
CA ALA A 37 -4.10 20.36 3.39
C ALA A 37 -3.65 18.92 3.60
N SER A 38 -4.15 18.24 4.64
CA SER A 38 -3.79 16.87 4.96
C SER A 38 -4.36 15.83 4.00
N LEU A 39 -5.41 16.19 3.24
CA LEU A 39 -6.02 15.30 2.24
C LEU A 39 -5.35 15.40 0.87
N LEU A 40 -4.46 16.38 0.67
CA LEU A 40 -3.76 16.55 -0.60
C LEU A 40 -2.49 15.68 -0.65
N PRO A 41 -2.13 15.19 -1.83
CA PRO A 41 -0.86 14.52 -2.03
C PRO A 41 0.30 15.53 -1.85
N ASP A 42 1.39 15.08 -1.26
CA ASP A 42 2.60 15.89 -1.05
C ASP A 42 3.66 15.66 -2.13
N TYR A 43 3.62 14.50 -2.81
CA TYR A 43 4.46 14.27 -3.99
C TYR A 43 3.83 13.35 -5.03
N TYR A 44 4.30 13.53 -6.27
CA TYR A 44 4.04 12.69 -7.44
C TYR A 44 5.39 12.17 -7.95
N GLY A 45 5.46 10.88 -8.24
CA GLY A 45 6.66 10.25 -8.77
C GLY A 45 6.39 9.56 -10.11
N GLU A 46 7.37 9.59 -10.99
CA GLU A 46 7.41 8.79 -12.22
C GLU A 46 8.56 7.79 -12.14
N GLY A 47 8.31 6.55 -12.55
CA GLY A 47 9.33 5.51 -12.57
C GLY A 47 9.84 5.14 -11.18
N LEU A 48 8.92 4.99 -10.20
CA LEU A 48 9.28 4.60 -8.83
C LEU A 48 10.06 3.30 -8.82
N ARG A 49 11.13 3.27 -8.05
CA ARG A 49 11.88 2.06 -7.72
C ARG A 49 12.31 2.09 -6.25
N ASN A 50 11.73 1.21 -5.45
CA ASN A 50 12.04 1.06 -4.03
C ASN A 50 12.66 -0.33 -3.79
N ARG A 51 13.78 -0.39 -3.06
CA ARG A 51 14.51 -1.62 -2.74
C ARG A 51 14.62 -1.80 -1.24
N SER A 52 14.28 -2.99 -0.76
CA SER A 52 14.47 -3.41 0.62
C SER A 52 15.57 -4.47 0.67
N TYR A 53 16.37 -4.42 1.74
CA TYR A 53 17.50 -5.31 1.93
C TYR A 53 17.39 -5.98 3.29
N THR A 54 17.91 -7.21 3.42
CA THR A 54 18.05 -7.91 4.69
C THR A 54 19.13 -7.23 5.56
N GLU A 55 19.24 -7.64 6.83
CA GLU A 55 20.28 -7.15 7.74
C GLU A 55 21.71 -7.45 7.21
N GLU A 56 21.86 -8.53 6.43
CA GLU A 56 23.13 -8.91 5.77
C GLU A 56 23.39 -8.14 4.47
N GLY A 57 22.50 -7.21 4.07
CA GLY A 57 22.65 -6.38 2.87
C GLY A 57 22.27 -7.08 1.56
N LYS A 58 21.58 -8.23 1.61
CA LYS A 58 21.05 -8.88 0.41
C LYS A 58 19.72 -8.25 0.00
N LEU A 59 19.46 -8.13 -1.31
CA LEU A 59 18.19 -7.65 -1.82
C LEU A 59 17.09 -8.65 -1.46
N GLU A 60 16.09 -8.19 -0.72
CA GLU A 60 14.92 -8.95 -0.31
C GLU A 60 13.71 -8.68 -1.21
N ARG A 61 13.54 -7.40 -1.57
CA ARG A 61 12.38 -6.97 -2.35
C ARG A 61 12.70 -5.74 -3.18
N GLU A 62 12.13 -5.68 -4.38
CA GLU A 62 12.09 -4.49 -5.22
C GLU A 62 10.65 -4.19 -5.63
N VAL A 63 10.19 -2.97 -5.40
CA VAL A 63 8.89 -2.47 -5.85
C VAL A 63 9.13 -1.41 -6.90
N MET A 64 8.51 -1.56 -8.06
CA MET A 64 8.53 -0.62 -9.17
C MET A 64 7.10 -0.20 -9.50
N ALA A 65 6.92 1.03 -9.98
CA ALA A 65 5.66 1.50 -10.53
C ALA A 65 5.90 2.55 -11.63
N SER A 66 4.99 2.66 -12.58
CA SER A 66 5.07 3.68 -13.64
C SER A 66 4.85 5.08 -13.05
N HIS A 67 3.83 5.22 -12.18
CA HIS A 67 3.54 6.46 -11.45
C HIS A 67 3.26 6.14 -9.98
N SER A 68 3.44 7.15 -9.15
CA SER A 68 3.12 7.06 -7.72
C SER A 68 2.60 8.40 -7.20
N ILE A 69 1.62 8.33 -6.28
CA ILE A 69 1.04 9.49 -5.60
C ILE A 69 1.03 9.19 -4.12
N HIS A 70 1.63 10.05 -3.32
CA HIS A 70 1.68 9.87 -1.88
C HIS A 70 0.74 10.83 -1.15
N TYR A 71 0.00 10.29 -0.19
CA TYR A 71 -0.96 10.97 0.67
C TYR A 71 -0.50 10.88 2.14
N PRO A 72 0.16 11.91 2.68
CA PRO A 72 0.80 11.84 4.00
C PRO A 72 -0.20 11.64 5.15
N ALA A 73 -1.39 12.24 5.07
CA ALA A 73 -2.41 12.07 6.11
C ALA A 73 -2.94 10.64 6.22
N GLN A 74 -2.96 9.92 5.12
CA GLN A 74 -3.43 8.54 5.05
C GLN A 74 -2.30 7.53 5.15
N LYS A 75 -1.04 8.01 5.11
CA LYS A 75 0.18 7.19 4.99
C LYS A 75 0.03 6.13 3.90
N LEU A 76 -0.46 6.61 2.77
CA LEU A 76 -0.82 5.83 1.60
C LEU A 76 -0.04 6.31 0.39
N THR A 77 0.55 5.36 -0.33
CA THR A 77 1.07 5.60 -1.69
C THR A 77 0.25 4.80 -2.69
N GLU A 78 -0.38 5.48 -3.63
CA GLU A 78 -1.01 4.88 -4.81
C GLU A 78 0.05 4.60 -5.86
N LEU A 79 -0.06 3.47 -6.55
CA LEU A 79 0.90 2.99 -7.53
C LEU A 79 0.18 2.57 -8.81
N ASP A 80 0.62 3.07 -9.94
CA ASP A 80 0.17 2.61 -11.25
C ASP A 80 1.12 1.55 -11.80
N GLU A 81 0.54 0.46 -12.30
CA GLU A 81 1.26 -0.69 -12.86
C GLU A 81 2.38 -1.21 -11.94
N PRO A 82 2.06 -1.48 -10.66
CA PRO A 82 3.08 -1.94 -9.73
C PRO A 82 3.61 -3.31 -10.14
N LYS A 83 4.93 -3.46 -9.99
CA LYS A 83 5.66 -4.71 -10.16
C LYS A 83 6.54 -4.95 -8.94
N VAL A 84 6.28 -6.04 -8.24
CA VAL A 84 7.01 -6.43 -7.04
C VAL A 84 7.87 -7.64 -7.36
N HIS A 85 9.15 -7.56 -7.09
CA HIS A 85 10.05 -8.71 -7.04
C HIS A 85 10.26 -9.05 -5.57
N SER A 86 9.85 -10.23 -5.14
CA SER A 86 10.09 -10.76 -3.79
C SER A 86 11.06 -11.94 -3.91
N ILE A 87 12.18 -11.85 -3.20
CA ILE A 87 13.26 -12.83 -3.24
C ILE A 87 13.19 -13.61 -1.94
N ASP A 88 13.09 -14.92 -2.02
CA ASP A 88 13.08 -15.82 -0.87
C ASP A 88 14.49 -16.11 -0.35
N ASN A 89 14.58 -16.90 0.73
CA ASN A 89 15.84 -17.24 1.37
C ASN A 89 16.77 -18.09 0.48
N ASP A 90 16.22 -18.81 -0.50
CA ASP A 90 16.94 -19.66 -1.44
C ASP A 90 17.38 -18.88 -2.70
N GLY A 91 16.98 -17.62 -2.80
CA GLY A 91 17.28 -16.75 -3.94
C GLY A 91 16.28 -16.86 -5.10
N GLU A 92 15.22 -17.64 -4.93
CA GLU A 92 14.12 -17.70 -5.89
C GLU A 92 13.33 -16.39 -5.85
N THR A 93 12.96 -15.91 -7.01
CA THR A 93 12.27 -14.62 -7.14
C THR A 93 10.85 -14.82 -7.63
N TRP A 94 9.90 -14.28 -6.87
CA TRP A 94 8.51 -14.16 -7.27
C TRP A 94 8.23 -12.76 -7.80
N VAL A 95 7.44 -12.69 -8.87
CA VAL A 95 7.00 -11.45 -9.48
C VAL A 95 5.50 -11.31 -9.30
N LEU A 96 5.08 -10.22 -8.66
CA LEU A 96 3.67 -9.85 -8.51
C LEU A 96 3.43 -8.59 -9.35
N THR A 97 2.41 -8.60 -10.18
CA THR A 97 2.01 -7.44 -10.98
C THR A 97 0.52 -7.18 -10.88
N SER A 98 0.10 -5.94 -11.07
CA SER A 98 -1.32 -5.53 -11.20
C SER A 98 -1.43 -4.21 -11.97
N ILE A 99 -2.64 -3.75 -12.22
CA ILE A 99 -2.88 -2.44 -12.82
C ILE A 99 -2.77 -1.34 -11.75
N LEU A 100 -3.33 -1.57 -10.55
CA LEU A 100 -3.29 -0.62 -9.44
C LEU A 100 -2.68 -1.25 -8.19
N GLY A 101 -2.01 -0.42 -7.39
CA GLY A 101 -1.48 -0.79 -6.08
C GLY A 101 -1.68 0.31 -5.04
N PHE A 102 -1.84 -0.10 -3.78
CA PHE A 102 -2.02 0.79 -2.64
C PHE A 102 -1.08 0.34 -1.53
N HIS A 103 -0.01 1.11 -1.32
CA HIS A 103 0.94 0.82 -0.25
C HIS A 103 0.57 1.58 1.02
N TYR A 104 0.19 0.84 2.06
CA TYR A 104 -0.14 1.35 3.39
C TYR A 104 1.09 1.25 4.29
N GLU A 105 1.73 2.38 4.57
CA GLU A 105 2.99 2.44 5.32
C GLU A 105 2.86 1.90 6.75
N GLU A 106 1.80 2.28 7.48
CA GLU A 106 1.59 1.83 8.86
C GLU A 106 1.40 0.32 8.99
N ARG A 107 0.70 -0.28 8.04
CA ARG A 107 0.42 -1.72 8.04
C ARG A 107 1.49 -2.53 7.33
N LYS A 108 2.43 -1.85 6.67
CA LYS A 108 3.46 -2.48 5.83
C LYS A 108 2.84 -3.46 4.84
N THR A 109 1.75 -3.05 4.22
CA THR A 109 0.99 -3.85 3.27
C THR A 109 0.91 -3.17 1.93
N LEU A 110 0.99 -3.96 0.87
CA LEU A 110 0.73 -3.55 -0.49
C LEU A 110 -0.50 -4.30 -1.01
N VAL A 111 -1.58 -3.58 -1.26
CA VAL A 111 -2.80 -4.14 -1.87
C VAL A 111 -2.69 -3.96 -3.37
N LEU A 112 -2.65 -5.07 -4.10
CA LEU A 112 -2.63 -5.13 -5.56
C LEU A 112 -4.05 -5.36 -6.06
N GLN A 113 -4.49 -4.57 -7.02
CA GLN A 113 -5.85 -4.65 -7.57
C GLN A 113 -5.85 -4.61 -9.09
N GLN A 114 -6.87 -5.21 -9.68
CA GLN A 114 -7.10 -5.33 -11.12
C GLN A 114 -6.00 -6.14 -11.83
N ASP A 115 -6.40 -7.27 -12.36
CA ASP A 115 -5.55 -8.19 -13.14
C ASP A 115 -4.24 -8.58 -12.41
N VAL A 116 -4.39 -9.03 -11.17
CA VAL A 116 -3.24 -9.45 -10.36
C VAL A 116 -2.68 -10.75 -10.89
N LEU A 117 -1.38 -10.75 -11.20
CA LEU A 117 -0.63 -11.92 -11.67
C LEU A 117 0.56 -12.16 -10.74
N VAL A 118 0.74 -13.42 -10.30
CA VAL A 118 1.89 -13.86 -9.52
C VAL A 118 2.58 -14.97 -10.28
N THR A 119 3.89 -14.84 -10.53
CA THR A 119 4.70 -15.80 -11.31
C THR A 119 6.11 -15.91 -10.75
N PRO A 120 6.80 -17.07 -10.93
CA PRO A 120 8.24 -17.15 -10.77
C PRO A 120 8.96 -16.32 -11.84
N LEU A 121 10.04 -15.64 -11.47
CA LEU A 121 10.82 -14.79 -12.39
C LEU A 121 11.45 -15.59 -13.55
N VAL A 122 11.85 -16.83 -13.27
CA VAL A 122 12.47 -17.72 -14.29
C VAL A 122 11.53 -17.91 -15.46
N GLU A 123 10.24 -18.13 -15.22
CA GLU A 123 9.26 -18.34 -16.30
C GLU A 123 9.00 -17.06 -17.10
N LEU A 124 8.99 -15.92 -16.44
CA LEU A 124 8.79 -14.62 -17.10
C LEU A 124 9.92 -14.30 -18.08
N ASN A 125 11.15 -14.72 -17.77
CA ASN A 125 12.34 -14.45 -18.59
C ASN A 125 12.59 -15.51 -19.67
N SER A 126 11.97 -16.68 -19.58
CA SER A 126 12.23 -17.80 -20.50
C SER A 126 11.58 -17.63 -21.88
N GLY A 127 10.63 -16.71 -22.03
CA GLY A 127 9.86 -16.53 -23.26
C GLY A 127 8.88 -17.68 -23.57
N THR A 128 8.77 -18.65 -22.65
CA THR A 128 7.76 -19.72 -22.71
C THR A 128 6.42 -19.24 -22.19
N PRO A 129 5.28 -19.85 -22.59
CA PRO A 129 4.01 -19.55 -21.96
C PRO A 129 4.09 -19.72 -20.44
N LEU A 130 3.50 -18.80 -19.68
CA LEU A 130 3.47 -18.87 -18.22
C LEU A 130 2.71 -20.13 -17.79
N GLN A 131 3.48 -21.14 -17.35
CA GLN A 131 2.94 -22.44 -16.95
C GLN A 131 2.64 -22.52 -15.46
N ASN A 132 3.33 -21.70 -14.63
CA ASN A 132 3.10 -21.61 -13.20
C ASN A 132 2.71 -20.18 -12.85
N SER A 133 1.47 -19.82 -13.09
CA SER A 133 0.96 -18.48 -12.83
C SER A 133 -0.29 -18.52 -11.96
N ILE A 134 -0.46 -17.52 -11.14
CA ILE A 134 -1.63 -17.34 -10.28
C ILE A 134 -2.28 -16.03 -10.67
N ARG A 135 -3.58 -16.06 -10.98
CA ARG A 135 -4.38 -14.89 -11.31
C ARG A 135 -5.47 -14.68 -10.29
N THR A 136 -5.70 -13.42 -9.93
CA THR A 136 -6.81 -12.98 -9.09
C THR A 136 -7.15 -11.52 -9.38
N THR A 137 -8.22 -11.01 -8.82
CA THR A 137 -8.61 -9.60 -8.98
C THR A 137 -8.05 -8.68 -7.93
N GLU A 138 -7.68 -9.23 -6.76
CA GLU A 138 -7.12 -8.48 -5.64
C GLU A 138 -6.21 -9.38 -4.81
N LEU A 139 -5.10 -8.84 -4.32
CA LEU A 139 -4.13 -9.54 -3.47
C LEU A 139 -3.52 -8.57 -2.47
N THR A 140 -3.55 -8.89 -1.20
CA THR A 140 -2.82 -8.16 -0.16
C THR A 140 -1.49 -8.83 0.11
N PHE A 141 -0.41 -8.10 -0.11
CA PHE A 141 0.95 -8.53 0.18
C PHE A 141 1.45 -7.87 1.47
N TYR A 142 1.74 -8.67 2.49
CA TYR A 142 2.33 -8.27 3.76
C TYR A 142 3.84 -8.28 3.58
N THR A 143 4.42 -7.10 3.51
CA THR A 143 5.79 -6.93 3.01
C THR A 143 6.87 -7.45 3.97
N GLU A 144 6.65 -7.41 5.29
CA GLU A 144 7.61 -7.94 6.28
C GLU A 144 7.51 -9.46 6.43
N GLU A 145 6.31 -10.00 6.26
CA GLU A 145 6.03 -11.43 6.47
C GLU A 145 6.25 -12.26 5.19
N GLN A 146 6.54 -11.63 4.06
CA GLN A 146 6.58 -12.23 2.72
C GLN A 146 5.35 -13.11 2.44
N LEU A 147 4.20 -12.64 2.94
CA LEU A 147 2.92 -13.32 2.86
C LEU A 147 1.98 -12.60 1.90
N ALA A 148 1.40 -13.32 0.96
CA ALA A 148 0.35 -12.79 0.08
C ALA A 148 -0.99 -13.50 0.35
N LYS A 149 -2.09 -12.74 0.45
CA LYS A 149 -3.41 -13.26 0.79
C LYS A 149 -4.51 -12.64 -0.04
N THR A 150 -5.47 -13.45 -0.45
CA THR A 150 -6.71 -13.00 -1.09
C THR A 150 -7.91 -13.80 -0.61
N ASP A 151 -9.10 -13.19 -0.61
CA ASP A 151 -10.40 -13.83 -0.44
C ASP A 151 -11.17 -13.98 -1.77
N LYS A 152 -10.59 -13.47 -2.86
CA LYS A 152 -11.19 -13.45 -4.19
C LYS A 152 -11.02 -14.79 -4.90
N PRO A 153 -11.75 -15.02 -6.02
CA PRO A 153 -11.50 -16.17 -6.90
C PRO A 153 -10.05 -16.17 -7.41
N VAL A 154 -9.45 -17.34 -7.43
CA VAL A 154 -8.07 -17.59 -7.85
C VAL A 154 -8.05 -18.63 -8.95
N GLU A 155 -7.29 -18.38 -10.00
CA GLU A 155 -6.94 -19.34 -11.04
C GLU A 155 -5.45 -19.59 -11.00
N VAL A 156 -5.05 -20.85 -10.83
CA VAL A 156 -3.66 -21.28 -10.91
C VAL A 156 -3.48 -22.14 -12.16
N LEU A 157 -2.59 -21.71 -13.02
CA LEU A 157 -2.14 -22.49 -14.19
C LEU A 157 -0.80 -23.13 -13.83
N SER A 158 -0.67 -24.42 -14.11
CA SER A 158 0.59 -25.15 -13.97
C SER A 158 0.83 -26.06 -15.16
N ILE A 159 2.06 -26.54 -15.30
CA ILE A 159 2.42 -27.52 -16.36
C ILE A 159 1.54 -28.77 -16.33
N ASN A 160 1.05 -29.15 -15.14
CA ASN A 160 0.29 -30.36 -14.91
C ASN A 160 -1.22 -30.14 -14.93
N GLY A 161 -1.71 -28.89 -15.14
CA GLY A 161 -3.13 -28.57 -15.15
C GLY A 161 -3.50 -27.23 -14.57
N GLN A 162 -4.77 -27.10 -14.22
CA GLN A 162 -5.38 -25.86 -13.73
C GLN A 162 -6.08 -26.11 -12.40
N ILE A 163 -5.93 -25.16 -11.47
CA ILE A 163 -6.66 -25.14 -10.20
C ILE A 163 -7.47 -23.84 -10.13
N ASN A 164 -8.75 -23.97 -9.79
CA ASN A 164 -9.61 -22.85 -9.44
C ASN A 164 -10.00 -22.96 -7.97
N ALA A 165 -9.96 -21.88 -7.23
CA ALA A 165 -10.32 -21.82 -5.83
C ALA A 165 -10.93 -20.45 -5.45
N VAL A 166 -11.44 -20.33 -4.24
CA VAL A 166 -11.85 -19.06 -3.65
C VAL A 166 -11.06 -18.86 -2.35
N GLY A 167 -10.29 -17.79 -2.33
CA GLY A 167 -9.36 -17.49 -1.25
C GLY A 167 -8.06 -18.29 -1.32
N MET A 168 -6.95 -17.62 -1.05
CA MET A 168 -5.62 -18.19 -1.10
C MET A 168 -4.68 -17.47 -0.13
N ILE A 169 -3.72 -18.22 0.40
CA ILE A 169 -2.58 -17.71 1.14
C ILE A 169 -1.31 -18.24 0.48
N ILE A 170 -0.38 -17.37 0.16
CA ILE A 170 0.96 -17.71 -0.36
C ILE A 170 1.98 -17.27 0.67
N ARG A 171 2.84 -18.18 1.12
CA ARG A 171 4.06 -17.87 1.85
C ARG A 171 5.21 -17.92 0.86
N LEU A 172 5.66 -16.75 0.44
CA LEU A 172 6.69 -16.63 -0.60
C LEU A 172 8.03 -17.14 -0.11
N ASP A 173 8.34 -16.91 1.17
CA ASP A 173 9.54 -17.40 1.86
C ASP A 173 9.65 -18.93 1.96
N GLN A 174 8.50 -19.64 1.92
CA GLN A 174 8.41 -21.11 2.05
C GLN A 174 7.94 -21.79 0.76
N GLN A 175 7.69 -21.02 -0.30
CA GLN A 175 7.13 -21.50 -1.56
C GLN A 175 5.83 -22.31 -1.37
N LYS A 176 5.04 -21.95 -0.36
CA LYS A 176 3.83 -22.69 0.04
C LYS A 176 2.58 -21.92 -0.35
N ILE A 177 1.65 -22.64 -1.00
CA ILE A 177 0.33 -22.11 -1.38
C ILE A 177 -0.75 -22.93 -0.67
N GLU A 178 -1.68 -22.21 -0.01
CA GLU A 178 -2.85 -22.78 0.64
C GLU A 178 -4.11 -22.21 0.01
N PHE A 179 -5.01 -23.06 -0.46
CA PHE A 179 -6.33 -22.66 -0.98
C PHE A 179 -7.37 -22.79 0.12
N LEU A 180 -8.25 -21.79 0.27
CA LEU A 180 -9.15 -21.71 1.41
C LEU A 180 -10.49 -22.43 1.19
N SER A 181 -11.06 -22.34 -0.04
CA SER A 181 -12.36 -22.95 -0.31
C SER A 181 -12.59 -23.21 -1.80
N GLN A 182 -13.63 -23.98 -2.11
CA GLN A 182 -14.14 -24.27 -3.46
C GLN A 182 -13.06 -24.75 -4.45
N VAL A 183 -12.11 -25.54 -3.98
CA VAL A 183 -10.98 -26.02 -4.78
C VAL A 183 -11.44 -27.01 -5.83
N LYS A 184 -11.14 -26.71 -7.10
CA LYS A 184 -11.39 -27.57 -8.26
C LYS A 184 -10.10 -27.70 -9.08
N ALA A 185 -9.54 -28.90 -9.16
CA ALA A 185 -8.36 -29.19 -9.95
C ALA A 185 -8.73 -29.96 -11.21
N ARG A 186 -8.11 -29.60 -12.34
CA ARG A 186 -8.14 -30.34 -13.61
C ARG A 186 -6.70 -30.67 -13.98
N TYR A 187 -6.41 -31.93 -14.13
CA TYR A 187 -5.09 -32.38 -14.58
C TYR A 187 -5.09 -32.56 -16.10
N ALA A 188 -4.05 -32.06 -16.73
CA ALA A 188 -3.74 -32.44 -18.14
C ALA A 188 -2.94 -33.76 -18.13
N PRO A 189 -3.35 -34.74 -18.88
CA PRO A 189 -2.61 -36.02 -18.98
C PRO A 189 -1.27 -35.86 -19.71
#